data_f316224b85e341bd2bd32cb3a8b53035
#
_entry.id   f316224b85e341bd2bd32cb3a8b53035
#
_cell.length_a   1.000
_cell.length_b   1.000
_cell.length_c   1.000
_cell.angle_alpha   90.00
_cell.angle_beta   90.00
_cell.angle_gamma   90.00
#
_symmetry.space_group_name_H-M   'P 1'
#
loop_
_entity.id
_entity.type
_entity.pdbx_description
1 polymer ?
#
loop_
_entity_poly.entity_id
_entity_poly.type
_entity_poly.pdbx_seq_one_letter_code
_entity_poly.pdbx_strand_id
1 'polypeptide(L)'
;MCHKKADTGDQFGKWQSSPHAKAYEVLATPEAKAAGAKVGVAEPQKSGKCLKCHSTAYNFTEEVKADVTKVLVEDGVSCESCHGPGKNYKSKAIMEDQKKCIEGGMIYPATTSCTQCHNEQSPTWKADRYTTKDGKKVGFDVEQAAAKIAHPNPKAQK
;
A
#
# COMPACT_ATOMS: atom_id res chain seq x y z
N MET A 1 -12.27 -8.90 15.25
CA MET A 1 -11.57 -7.99 14.33
C MET A 1 -12.42 -7.87 13.07
N CYS A 2 -12.99 -6.68 12.78
CA CYS A 2 -14.02 -6.51 11.73
C CYS A 2 -13.49 -6.78 10.31
N HIS A 3 -12.27 -6.33 10.01
CA HIS A 3 -11.65 -6.47 8.68
C HIS A 3 -11.22 -7.91 8.29
N LYS A 4 -11.45 -8.90 9.16
CA LYS A 4 -11.23 -10.34 8.87
C LYS A 4 -12.53 -11.11 8.65
N LYS A 5 -13.69 -10.45 8.67
CA LYS A 5 -14.97 -11.11 8.52
C LYS A 5 -15.42 -11.10 7.06
N ALA A 6 -15.85 -12.25 6.56
CA ALA A 6 -16.35 -12.38 5.19
C ALA A 6 -17.55 -11.45 4.92
N ASP A 7 -18.45 -11.29 5.90
CA ASP A 7 -19.65 -10.43 5.79
C ASP A 7 -19.34 -8.94 5.73
N THR A 8 -18.12 -8.51 6.08
CA THR A 8 -17.64 -7.14 5.93
C THR A 8 -16.62 -6.99 4.79
N GLY A 9 -16.33 -8.06 4.02
CA GLY A 9 -15.51 -8.03 2.83
C GLY A 9 -14.11 -8.59 2.96
N ASP A 10 -13.72 -9.14 4.14
CA ASP A 10 -12.41 -9.77 4.41
C ASP A 10 -11.22 -8.96 3.86
N GLN A 11 -11.17 -7.68 4.17
CA GLN A 11 -10.12 -6.76 3.68
C GLN A 11 -8.73 -7.26 4.02
N PHE A 12 -8.56 -7.82 5.24
CA PHE A 12 -7.27 -8.32 5.70
C PHE A 12 -6.81 -9.55 4.89
N GLY A 13 -7.68 -10.52 4.64
CA GLY A 13 -7.33 -11.71 3.85
C GLY A 13 -7.00 -11.35 2.39
N LYS A 14 -7.74 -10.41 1.81
CA LYS A 14 -7.45 -9.89 0.46
C LYS A 14 -6.11 -9.18 0.40
N TRP A 15 -5.79 -8.34 1.38
CA TRP A 15 -4.48 -7.71 1.46
C TRP A 15 -3.37 -8.76 1.65
N GLN A 16 -3.53 -9.71 2.56
CA GLN A 16 -2.54 -10.73 2.88
C GLN A 16 -2.16 -11.59 1.66
N SER A 17 -3.11 -11.82 0.75
CA SER A 17 -2.88 -12.55 -0.50
C SER A 17 -2.35 -11.66 -1.64
N SER A 18 -2.27 -10.34 -1.44
CA SER A 18 -1.85 -9.39 -2.47
C SER A 18 -0.32 -9.26 -2.58
N PRO A 19 0.19 -8.77 -3.72
CA PRO A 19 1.60 -8.41 -3.86
C PRO A 19 2.08 -7.34 -2.87
N HIS A 20 1.20 -6.48 -2.36
CA HIS A 20 1.54 -5.45 -1.38
C HIS A 20 2.01 -6.04 -0.06
N ALA A 21 1.34 -7.08 0.45
CA ALA A 21 1.77 -7.78 1.66
C ALA A 21 3.14 -8.46 1.50
N LYS A 22 3.55 -8.76 0.28
CA LYS A 22 4.84 -9.41 -0.05
C LYS A 22 5.90 -8.43 -0.55
N ALA A 23 5.62 -7.13 -0.48
CA ALA A 23 6.48 -6.11 -1.09
C ALA A 23 7.89 -6.08 -0.47
N TYR A 24 8.05 -6.34 0.82
CA TYR A 24 9.36 -6.46 1.46
C TYR A 24 10.07 -7.78 1.08
N GLU A 25 9.32 -8.88 1.10
CA GLU A 25 9.84 -10.20 0.82
C GLU A 25 10.43 -10.29 -0.60
N VAL A 26 9.77 -9.69 -1.59
CA VAL A 26 10.24 -9.69 -2.98
C VAL A 26 11.61 -9.01 -3.16
N LEU A 27 12.02 -8.12 -2.26
CA LEU A 27 13.33 -7.48 -2.32
C LEU A 27 14.51 -8.44 -2.07
N ALA A 28 14.27 -9.65 -1.55
CA ALA A 28 15.28 -10.68 -1.37
C ALA A 28 15.59 -11.46 -2.65
N THR A 29 14.73 -11.37 -3.67
CA THR A 29 14.85 -12.19 -4.89
C THR A 29 16.06 -11.78 -5.74
N PRO A 30 16.59 -12.72 -6.56
CA PRO A 30 17.66 -12.40 -7.52
C PRO A 30 17.29 -11.26 -8.48
N GLU A 31 16.03 -11.21 -8.92
CA GLU A 31 15.52 -10.17 -9.82
C GLU A 31 15.54 -8.79 -9.15
N ALA A 32 15.15 -8.71 -7.88
CA ALA A 32 15.20 -7.47 -7.11
C ALA A 32 16.64 -7.01 -6.87
N LYS A 33 17.57 -7.94 -6.59
CA LYS A 33 19.01 -7.64 -6.48
C LYS A 33 19.58 -7.13 -7.79
N ALA A 34 19.23 -7.76 -8.92
CA ALA A 34 19.64 -7.30 -10.23
C ALA A 34 19.07 -5.92 -10.58
N ALA A 35 17.82 -5.63 -10.21
CA ALA A 35 17.22 -4.31 -10.37
C ALA A 35 17.89 -3.26 -9.47
N GLY A 36 18.20 -3.63 -8.21
CA GLY A 36 18.92 -2.79 -7.27
C GLY A 36 20.30 -2.41 -7.76
N ALA A 37 21.07 -3.37 -8.32
CA ALA A 37 22.41 -3.14 -8.86
C ALA A 37 22.43 -2.03 -9.94
N LYS A 38 21.38 -1.93 -10.78
CA LYS A 38 21.24 -0.86 -11.79
C LYS A 38 21.19 0.56 -11.22
N VAL A 39 20.80 0.68 -9.94
CA VAL A 39 20.69 1.96 -9.22
C VAL A 39 21.68 2.06 -8.05
N GLY A 40 22.72 1.23 -8.05
CA GLY A 40 23.79 1.23 -7.04
C GLY A 40 23.35 0.70 -5.67
N VAL A 41 22.41 -0.25 -5.62
CA VAL A 41 21.93 -0.88 -4.40
C VAL A 41 22.28 -2.37 -4.40
N ALA A 42 23.19 -2.77 -3.51
CA ALA A 42 23.60 -4.17 -3.36
C ALA A 42 22.57 -4.99 -2.54
N GLU A 43 21.99 -4.40 -1.50
CA GLU A 43 21.06 -5.06 -0.59
C GLU A 43 19.71 -4.33 -0.55
N PRO A 44 18.75 -4.67 -1.45
CA PRO A 44 17.48 -3.97 -1.53
C PRO A 44 16.68 -3.93 -0.24
N GLN A 45 16.66 -5.02 0.54
CA GLN A 45 15.95 -5.09 1.83
C GLN A 45 16.54 -4.18 2.93
N LYS A 46 17.76 -3.65 2.75
CA LYS A 46 18.40 -2.73 3.69
C LYS A 46 18.48 -1.29 3.16
N SER A 47 18.08 -1.07 1.93
CA SER A 47 18.22 0.22 1.27
C SER A 47 16.96 1.07 1.37
N GLY A 48 17.07 2.29 1.88
CA GLY A 48 15.99 3.27 1.88
C GLY A 48 15.46 3.61 0.48
N LYS A 49 16.29 3.48 -0.57
CA LYS A 49 15.84 3.64 -1.96
C LYS A 49 14.76 2.63 -2.35
N CYS A 50 14.78 1.43 -1.75
CA CYS A 50 13.80 0.39 -1.99
C CYS A 50 12.69 0.42 -0.92
N LEU A 51 13.07 0.51 0.36
CA LEU A 51 12.15 0.41 1.49
C LEU A 51 11.08 1.51 1.49
N LYS A 52 11.37 2.70 0.96
CA LYS A 52 10.37 3.79 0.85
C LYS A 52 9.10 3.40 0.09
N CYS A 53 9.19 2.42 -0.83
CA CYS A 53 8.06 1.91 -1.61
C CYS A 53 7.67 0.49 -1.22
N HIS A 54 8.54 -0.25 -0.52
CA HIS A 54 8.35 -1.67 -0.21
C HIS A 54 8.10 -1.95 1.27
N SER A 55 8.02 -0.91 2.12
CA SER A 55 7.70 -1.05 3.53
C SER A 55 6.97 0.17 4.07
N THR A 56 5.80 -0.05 4.64
CA THR A 56 5.03 1.00 5.31
C THR A 56 5.76 1.52 6.55
N ALA A 57 6.25 0.62 7.40
CA ALA A 57 6.91 0.98 8.65
C ALA A 57 8.20 1.78 8.44
N TYR A 58 8.89 1.59 7.32
CA TYR A 58 10.08 2.38 6.99
C TYR A 58 9.78 3.87 6.85
N ASN A 59 8.58 4.23 6.36
CA ASN A 59 8.15 5.60 6.12
C ASN A 59 7.54 6.29 7.33
N PHE A 60 7.36 5.58 8.44
CA PHE A 60 6.84 6.19 9.65
C PHE A 60 7.83 7.16 10.27
N THR A 61 7.36 8.34 10.65
CA THR A 61 8.10 9.24 11.52
C THR A 61 8.29 8.62 12.91
N GLU A 62 9.25 9.10 13.69
CA GLU A 62 9.48 8.57 15.05
C GLU A 62 8.21 8.73 15.93
N GLU A 63 7.45 9.79 15.72
CA GLU A 63 6.17 10.01 16.40
C GLU A 63 5.15 8.92 16.06
N VAL A 64 5.01 8.58 14.77
CA VAL A 64 4.11 7.50 14.33
C VAL A 64 4.61 6.13 14.80
N LYS A 65 5.92 5.87 14.78
CA LYS A 65 6.51 4.63 15.29
C LYS A 65 6.19 4.38 16.76
N ALA A 66 6.23 5.42 17.59
CA ALA A 66 5.85 5.31 19.00
C ALA A 66 4.41 4.84 19.21
N ASP A 67 3.52 5.16 18.27
CA ASP A 67 2.09 4.86 18.35
C ASP A 67 1.69 3.55 17.61
N VAL A 68 2.49 3.10 16.64
CA VAL A 68 2.20 1.97 15.74
C VAL A 68 3.24 0.87 15.92
N THR A 69 3.28 0.31 17.14
CA THR A 69 4.25 -0.74 17.50
C THR A 69 4.06 -2.10 16.82
N LYS A 70 3.00 -2.25 16.00
CA LYS A 70 2.59 -3.53 15.41
C LYS A 70 2.78 -3.63 13.90
N VAL A 71 3.27 -2.59 13.24
CA VAL A 71 3.61 -2.65 11.81
C VAL A 71 5.12 -2.75 11.69
N LEU A 72 5.58 -3.88 11.18
CA LEU A 72 6.98 -4.19 11.00
C LEU A 72 7.45 -3.81 9.59
N VAL A 73 8.75 -3.64 9.42
CA VAL A 73 9.34 -3.39 8.09
C VAL A 73 9.04 -4.55 7.15
N GLU A 74 9.03 -5.76 7.67
CA GLU A 74 8.79 -7.03 6.97
C GLU A 74 7.33 -7.20 6.53
N ASP A 75 6.38 -6.46 7.09
CA ASP A 75 4.96 -6.52 6.71
C ASP A 75 4.70 -5.95 5.29
N GLY A 76 5.72 -5.38 4.67
CA GLY A 76 5.62 -4.83 3.33
C GLY A 76 4.78 -3.56 3.28
N VAL A 77 3.94 -3.44 2.26
CA VAL A 77 3.00 -2.32 2.11
C VAL A 77 1.69 -2.67 2.81
N SER A 78 1.50 -2.14 4.01
CA SER A 78 0.34 -2.39 4.86
C SER A 78 -0.81 -1.40 4.61
N CYS A 79 -1.91 -1.59 5.36
CA CYS A 79 -3.13 -0.78 5.24
C CYS A 79 -2.85 0.72 5.39
N GLU A 80 -1.93 1.07 6.26
CA GLU A 80 -1.60 2.45 6.61
C GLU A 80 -0.93 3.22 5.47
N SER A 81 -0.28 2.54 4.52
CA SER A 81 0.27 3.21 3.32
C SER A 81 -0.81 3.84 2.44
N CYS A 82 -2.00 3.24 2.41
CA CYS A 82 -3.11 3.71 1.59
C CYS A 82 -4.14 4.48 2.40
N HIS A 83 -4.38 4.06 3.65
CA HIS A 83 -5.45 4.60 4.49
C HIS A 83 -4.97 5.56 5.57
N GLY A 84 -3.65 5.77 5.70
CA GLY A 84 -3.06 6.54 6.79
C GLY A 84 -3.07 5.79 8.13
N PRO A 85 -2.34 6.28 9.14
CA PRO A 85 -2.21 5.63 10.44
C PRO A 85 -3.54 5.62 11.20
N GLY A 86 -4.04 4.42 11.53
CA GLY A 86 -5.37 4.18 12.08
C GLY A 86 -5.60 4.65 13.52
N LYS A 87 -4.58 5.15 14.24
CA LYS A 87 -4.66 5.48 15.68
C LYS A 87 -5.90 6.27 16.06
N ASN A 88 -6.16 7.36 15.35
CA ASN A 88 -7.21 8.31 15.71
C ASN A 88 -8.60 7.92 15.22
N TYR A 89 -8.71 6.97 14.26
CA TYR A 89 -10.00 6.58 13.69
C TYR A 89 -10.34 5.08 13.82
N LYS A 90 -9.49 4.27 14.49
CA LYS A 90 -9.70 2.81 14.65
C LYS A 90 -10.84 2.41 15.58
N SER A 91 -11.40 3.31 16.38
CA SER A 91 -12.53 2.98 17.26
C SER A 91 -13.78 2.69 16.44
N LYS A 92 -14.64 1.75 16.90
CA LYS A 92 -15.84 1.36 16.16
C LYS A 92 -16.74 2.56 15.84
N ALA A 93 -16.96 3.44 16.80
CA ALA A 93 -17.84 4.61 16.65
C ALA A 93 -17.34 5.62 15.59
N ILE A 94 -16.00 5.70 15.39
CA ILE A 94 -15.42 6.55 14.35
C ILE A 94 -15.39 5.78 13.03
N MET A 95 -14.99 4.51 13.03
CA MET A 95 -14.82 3.69 11.83
C MET A 95 -16.13 3.46 11.06
N GLU A 96 -17.28 3.55 11.73
CA GLU A 96 -18.61 3.47 11.10
C GLU A 96 -19.07 4.78 10.45
N ASP A 97 -18.30 5.87 10.59
CA ASP A 97 -18.59 7.21 10.05
C ASP A 97 -17.40 7.69 9.21
N GLN A 98 -17.54 7.65 7.88
CA GLN A 98 -16.46 8.01 6.96
C GLN A 98 -15.94 9.44 7.19
N LYS A 99 -16.82 10.39 7.49
CA LYS A 99 -16.42 11.79 7.74
C LYS A 99 -15.52 11.88 8.96
N LYS A 100 -15.90 11.21 10.05
CA LYS A 100 -15.05 11.16 11.27
C LYS A 100 -13.73 10.44 11.03
N CYS A 101 -13.72 9.40 10.17
CA CYS A 101 -12.47 8.75 9.79
C CYS A 101 -11.53 9.74 9.09
N ILE A 102 -12.04 10.50 8.12
CA ILE A 102 -11.25 11.51 7.37
C ILE A 102 -10.75 12.60 8.32
N GLU A 103 -11.61 13.12 9.21
CA GLU A 103 -11.23 14.09 10.25
C GLU A 103 -10.17 13.51 11.21
N GLY A 104 -10.19 12.20 11.46
CA GLY A 104 -9.18 11.46 12.23
C GLY A 104 -7.89 11.14 11.48
N GLY A 105 -7.76 11.56 10.22
CA GLY A 105 -6.54 11.38 9.42
C GLY A 105 -6.59 10.21 8.44
N MET A 106 -7.76 9.61 8.19
CA MET A 106 -7.89 8.61 7.12
C MET A 106 -7.69 9.26 5.75
N ILE A 107 -6.82 8.68 4.95
CA ILE A 107 -6.63 9.07 3.55
C ILE A 107 -7.82 8.57 2.71
N TYR A 108 -8.53 9.48 2.05
CA TYR A 108 -9.65 9.15 1.19
C TYR A 108 -9.75 10.13 -0.01
N PRO A 109 -9.90 9.62 -1.23
CA PRO A 109 -9.83 8.20 -1.58
C PRO A 109 -8.41 7.63 -1.43
N ALA A 110 -8.29 6.37 -1.00
CA ALA A 110 -7.01 5.70 -0.76
C ALA A 110 -6.12 5.62 -2.03
N THR A 111 -6.73 5.70 -3.20
CA THR A 111 -6.04 5.70 -4.51
C THR A 111 -5.11 6.89 -4.73
N THR A 112 -5.24 7.98 -3.98
CA THR A 112 -4.33 9.14 -4.03
C THR A 112 -2.90 8.78 -3.60
N SER A 113 -2.73 7.71 -2.82
CA SER A 113 -1.42 7.23 -2.37
C SER A 113 -0.67 6.41 -3.41
N CYS A 114 -1.32 5.88 -4.46
CA CYS A 114 -0.72 4.93 -5.39
C CYS A 114 0.55 5.45 -6.07
N THR A 115 0.52 6.69 -6.56
CA THR A 115 1.61 7.28 -7.32
C THR A 115 2.83 7.66 -6.49
N GLN A 116 2.74 7.60 -5.17
CA GLN A 116 3.91 7.76 -4.29
C GLN A 116 4.95 6.66 -4.52
N CYS A 117 4.50 5.45 -4.86
CA CYS A 117 5.36 4.30 -5.13
C CYS A 117 5.33 3.85 -6.60
N HIS A 118 4.18 3.93 -7.27
CA HIS A 118 4.02 3.53 -8.66
C HIS A 118 4.36 4.67 -9.62
N ASN A 119 5.67 4.95 -9.79
CA ASN A 119 6.20 6.04 -10.60
C ASN A 119 7.57 5.68 -11.22
N GLU A 120 8.14 6.60 -11.98
CA GLU A 120 9.38 6.43 -12.75
C GLU A 120 10.64 6.26 -11.91
N GLN A 121 10.58 6.48 -10.60
CA GLN A 121 11.72 6.24 -9.70
C GLN A 121 11.99 4.74 -9.48
N SER A 122 11.05 3.88 -9.86
CA SER A 122 11.25 2.42 -9.79
C SER A 122 12.24 1.96 -10.87
N PRO A 123 13.31 1.22 -10.52
CA PRO A 123 14.25 0.67 -11.51
C PRO A 123 13.62 -0.36 -12.45
N THR A 124 12.40 -0.80 -12.18
CA THR A 124 11.61 -1.73 -12.99
C THR A 124 10.44 -1.04 -13.69
N TRP A 125 10.41 0.29 -13.71
CA TRP A 125 9.36 1.05 -14.39
C TRP A 125 9.28 0.73 -15.88
N LYS A 126 8.06 0.62 -16.38
CA LYS A 126 7.75 0.47 -17.80
C LYS A 126 6.68 1.49 -18.16
N ALA A 127 7.01 2.41 -19.07
CA ALA A 127 6.12 3.50 -19.46
C ALA A 127 4.86 3.05 -20.23
N ASP A 128 4.82 1.80 -20.66
CA ASP A 128 3.78 1.21 -21.50
C ASP A 128 3.06 0.01 -20.85
N ARG A 129 3.14 -0.12 -19.52
CA ARG A 129 2.61 -1.28 -18.75
C ARG A 129 1.11 -1.44 -18.86
N TYR A 130 0.36 -0.34 -18.96
CA TYR A 130 -1.09 -0.32 -19.05
C TYR A 130 -1.56 0.26 -20.38
N THR A 131 -2.75 -0.14 -20.80
CA THR A 131 -3.47 0.51 -21.90
C THR A 131 -4.75 1.10 -21.36
N THR A 132 -4.90 2.40 -21.45
CA THR A 132 -6.09 3.13 -21.01
C THR A 132 -7.31 2.82 -21.89
N LYS A 133 -8.51 3.21 -21.49
CA LYS A 133 -9.75 2.97 -22.25
C LYS A 133 -9.76 3.63 -23.64
N ASP A 134 -9.03 4.73 -23.80
CA ASP A 134 -8.81 5.44 -25.07
C ASP A 134 -7.63 4.89 -25.90
N GLY A 135 -7.04 3.76 -25.48
CA GLY A 135 -5.98 3.07 -26.20
C GLY A 135 -4.56 3.61 -25.97
N LYS A 136 -4.39 4.62 -25.10
CA LYS A 136 -3.08 5.20 -24.78
C LYS A 136 -2.27 4.27 -23.89
N LYS A 137 -0.96 4.14 -24.17
CA LYS A 137 -0.01 3.43 -23.29
C LYS A 137 0.45 4.34 -22.16
N VAL A 138 0.41 3.84 -20.92
CA VAL A 138 0.86 4.54 -19.72
C VAL A 138 1.60 3.59 -18.78
N GLY A 139 2.51 4.12 -17.98
CA GLY A 139 3.28 3.32 -17.03
C GLY A 139 2.44 2.85 -15.84
N PHE A 140 1.44 3.64 -15.42
CA PHE A 140 0.52 3.30 -14.35
C PHE A 140 -0.88 3.83 -14.65
N ASP A 141 -1.88 2.98 -14.46
CA ASP A 141 -3.31 3.32 -14.55
C ASP A 141 -3.95 3.05 -13.19
N VAL A 142 -4.33 4.11 -12.50
CA VAL A 142 -4.87 4.04 -11.13
C VAL A 142 -6.16 3.25 -11.08
N GLU A 143 -7.06 3.42 -12.05
CA GLU A 143 -8.36 2.72 -12.08
C GLU A 143 -8.17 1.21 -12.22
N GLN A 144 -7.36 0.79 -13.19
CA GLN A 144 -7.07 -0.62 -13.44
C GLN A 144 -6.29 -1.27 -12.28
N ALA A 145 -5.35 -0.54 -11.67
CA ALA A 145 -4.58 -1.03 -10.55
C ALA A 145 -5.44 -1.16 -9.28
N ALA A 146 -6.27 -0.15 -8.98
CA ALA A 146 -7.19 -0.16 -7.85
C ALA A 146 -8.19 -1.32 -7.93
N ALA A 147 -8.72 -1.61 -9.13
CA ALA A 147 -9.63 -2.73 -9.33
C ALA A 147 -9.03 -4.09 -8.93
N LYS A 148 -7.70 -4.27 -9.12
CA LYS A 148 -7.00 -5.53 -8.78
C LYS A 148 -6.84 -5.75 -7.28
N ILE A 149 -6.83 -4.68 -6.49
CA ILE A 149 -6.63 -4.73 -5.03
C ILE A 149 -7.89 -4.33 -4.26
N ALA A 150 -9.02 -4.13 -4.95
CA ALA A 150 -10.27 -3.70 -4.36
C ALA A 150 -10.75 -4.67 -3.26
N HIS A 151 -11.08 -4.11 -2.11
CA HIS A 151 -11.59 -4.84 -0.95
C HIS A 151 -12.76 -4.09 -0.30
N PRO A 152 -13.84 -3.82 -1.06
CA PRO A 152 -14.97 -3.05 -0.58
C PRO A 152 -15.65 -3.72 0.60
N ASN A 153 -16.28 -2.90 1.45
CA ASN A 153 -17.20 -3.40 2.46
C ASN A 153 -18.60 -3.56 1.83
N PRO A 154 -19.14 -4.76 1.70
CA PRO A 154 -20.47 -4.97 1.09
C PRO A 154 -21.60 -4.25 1.84
N LYS A 155 -21.43 -3.96 3.12
CA LYS A 155 -22.40 -3.27 3.97
C LYS A 155 -22.34 -1.74 3.83
N ALA A 156 -21.25 -1.18 3.31
CA ALA A 156 -21.11 0.26 3.12
C ALA A 156 -21.70 0.76 1.78
N GLN A 157 -22.18 -0.14 0.94
CA GLN A 157 -22.77 0.18 -0.37
C GLN A 157 -24.30 0.36 -0.34
N LYS A 158 -24.89 0.57 0.84
CA LYS A 158 -26.32 0.83 1.00
C LYS A 158 -26.61 2.29 1.25
#